data_4bc3a5ca2298fab83f59a37c01c6316d
#
_entry.id   4bc3a5ca2298fab83f59a37c01c6316d
#
_cell.length_a   1.000
_cell.length_b   1.000
_cell.length_c   1.000
_cell.angle_alpha   90.00
_cell.angle_beta   90.00
_cell.angle_gamma   90.00
#
_symmetry.space_group_name_H-M   'P 1'
#
loop_
_entity.id
_entity.type
_entity.pdbx_description
1 polymer ?
#
loop_
_entity_poly.entity_id
_entity_poly.type
_entity_poly.pdbx_seq_one_letter_code
_entity_poly.pdbx_strand_id
1 'polypeptide(L)'
;MFTIQTDSQAYIDQESRYGAHNYHPLPVVLKKGKGIHVWDVEGKRYVDFLSAYSAVNQGHCHPKIIEALNRQASELTLTSRAFYNDQLGPYTEYITDYFGYDKVLPANSGVEAGEAAVKLCRRWGYDVKGIPTNQAKIIFVEGNFWGRTLAAISSSTDPSSRIGFGPFMTGYEIIPYNDLAALEQALQDPNVAGFMFEPIQGEAGVVVPDEGYLTGVRQLCTKANVLMIADEVQTGIARTGKRLACDHEHVKPDILILGKALSGGVFPVSAVLADDEIMLTIKPGEHGSTFGGNPLACRAGLAVV
;
A
#
# COMPACT_ATOMS: atom_id res chain seq x y z
N MET A 1 25.14 12.39 25.00
CA MET A 1 24.22 11.91 26.03
C MET A 1 22.86 12.56 25.73
N PHE A 2 21.86 11.78 25.34
CA PHE A 2 20.53 12.36 25.08
C PHE A 2 19.84 12.61 26.42
N THR A 3 19.46 13.86 26.67
CA THR A 3 18.69 14.22 27.85
C THR A 3 17.28 13.70 27.69
N ILE A 4 16.80 12.85 28.58
CA ILE A 4 15.41 12.41 28.61
C ILE A 4 14.58 13.61 29.10
N GLN A 5 13.82 14.19 28.20
CA GLN A 5 12.86 15.23 28.54
C GLN A 5 11.59 14.57 29.09
N THR A 6 10.92 15.22 30.02
CA THR A 6 9.66 14.73 30.64
C THR A 6 8.48 15.63 30.38
N ASP A 7 8.66 16.64 29.54
CA ASP A 7 7.68 17.65 29.18
C ASP A 7 7.40 17.62 27.67
N SER A 8 6.14 17.48 27.31
CA SER A 8 5.68 17.46 25.91
C SER A 8 6.16 18.70 25.14
N GLN A 9 6.15 19.88 25.75
CA GLN A 9 6.53 21.11 25.05
C GLN A 9 7.99 21.07 24.60
N ALA A 10 8.87 20.52 25.40
CA ALA A 10 10.28 20.44 25.05
C ALA A 10 10.54 19.49 23.85
N TYR A 11 9.78 18.38 23.72
CA TYR A 11 9.84 17.51 22.53
C TYR A 11 9.27 18.21 21.29
N ILE A 12 8.15 18.91 21.44
CA ILE A 12 7.50 19.67 20.35
C ILE A 12 8.45 20.77 19.86
N ASP A 13 9.06 21.55 20.74
CA ASP A 13 10.03 22.58 20.38
C ASP A 13 11.26 22.02 19.67
N GLN A 14 11.75 20.86 20.11
CA GLN A 14 12.87 20.18 19.49
C GLN A 14 12.52 19.72 18.07
N GLU A 15 11.37 19.06 17.88
CA GLU A 15 10.90 18.63 16.56
C GLU A 15 10.65 19.82 15.65
N SER A 16 10.00 20.88 16.16
CA SER A 16 9.77 22.12 15.41
C SER A 16 11.07 22.78 14.96
N ARG A 17 12.14 22.72 15.78
CA ARG A 17 13.43 23.33 15.44
C ARG A 17 14.19 22.58 14.35
N TYR A 18 14.07 21.25 14.29
CA TYR A 18 14.91 20.40 13.43
C TYR A 18 14.13 19.61 12.36
N GLY A 19 12.81 19.51 12.47
CA GLY A 19 11.94 18.80 11.52
C GLY A 19 11.55 19.66 10.31
N ALA A 20 10.98 19.01 9.32
CA ALA A 20 10.61 19.61 8.03
C ALA A 20 9.27 20.36 8.02
N HIS A 21 8.52 20.40 9.09
CA HIS A 21 7.19 21.07 9.23
C HIS A 21 6.16 20.66 8.17
N ASN A 22 6.22 19.43 7.70
CA ASN A 22 5.30 18.90 6.69
C ASN A 22 3.99 18.34 7.27
N TYR A 23 3.85 18.35 8.58
CA TYR A 23 2.64 17.99 9.32
C TYR A 23 2.26 19.04 10.36
N HIS A 24 0.99 19.00 10.78
CA HIS A 24 0.49 19.73 11.97
C HIS A 24 0.04 18.70 13.02
N PRO A 25 0.96 18.11 13.78
CA PRO A 25 0.62 17.12 14.78
C PRO A 25 -0.27 17.70 15.90
N LEU A 26 -1.11 16.87 16.50
CA LEU A 26 -1.76 17.20 17.76
C LEU A 26 -0.70 17.41 18.85
N PRO A 27 -0.90 18.32 19.81
CA PRO A 27 0.09 18.63 20.85
C PRO A 27 0.14 17.52 21.93
N VAL A 28 0.38 16.28 21.49
CA VAL A 28 0.47 15.08 22.32
C VAL A 28 1.73 14.30 21.93
N VAL A 29 2.62 14.08 22.87
CA VAL A 29 3.87 13.35 22.65
C VAL A 29 3.72 11.93 23.16
N LEU A 30 3.45 10.99 22.26
CA LEU A 30 3.25 9.58 22.59
C LEU A 30 4.58 8.88 22.88
N LYS A 31 4.63 8.11 23.97
CA LYS A 31 5.82 7.38 24.45
C LYS A 31 5.64 5.87 24.47
N LYS A 32 4.43 5.37 24.65
CA LYS A 32 4.14 3.95 24.86
C LYS A 32 2.85 3.55 24.15
N GLY A 33 2.83 2.34 23.60
CA GLY A 33 1.63 1.71 23.02
C GLY A 33 1.48 0.27 23.51
N LYS A 34 0.22 -0.17 23.72
CA LYS A 34 -0.12 -1.57 24.02
C LYS A 34 -1.57 -1.85 23.63
N GLY A 35 -1.79 -2.74 22.69
CA GLY A 35 -3.13 -3.03 22.17
C GLY A 35 -3.79 -1.78 21.62
N ILE A 36 -4.97 -1.42 22.09
CA ILE A 36 -5.71 -0.22 21.66
C ILE A 36 -5.30 1.05 22.41
N HIS A 37 -4.38 0.97 23.36
CA HIS A 37 -4.02 2.09 24.24
C HIS A 37 -2.66 2.66 23.89
N VAL A 38 -2.56 3.99 23.98
CA VAL A 38 -1.30 4.73 23.91
C VAL A 38 -1.18 5.66 25.12
N TRP A 39 0.06 6.00 25.50
CA TRP A 39 0.36 6.90 26.61
C TRP A 39 1.32 7.98 26.16
N ASP A 40 1.08 9.19 26.60
CA ASP A 40 2.01 10.30 26.42
C ASP A 40 3.18 10.27 27.40
N VAL A 41 4.07 11.26 27.27
CA VAL A 41 5.26 11.38 28.11
C VAL A 41 4.92 11.76 29.56
N GLU A 42 3.76 12.38 29.82
CA GLU A 42 3.23 12.70 31.14
C GLU A 42 2.50 11.50 31.78
N GLY A 43 2.33 10.39 31.04
CA GLY A 43 1.69 9.16 31.52
C GLY A 43 0.17 9.13 31.36
N LYS A 44 -0.43 10.10 30.69
CA LYS A 44 -1.87 10.08 30.38
C LYS A 44 -2.16 9.02 29.33
N ARG A 45 -3.20 8.23 29.56
CA ARG A 45 -3.66 7.17 28.67
C ARG A 45 -4.74 7.65 27.72
N TYR A 46 -4.63 7.22 26.47
CA TYR A 46 -5.60 7.44 25.40
C TYR A 46 -6.02 6.11 24.77
N VAL A 47 -7.19 6.08 24.15
CA VAL A 47 -7.60 5.02 23.24
C VAL A 47 -7.31 5.49 21.83
N ASP A 48 -6.57 4.69 21.08
CA ASP A 48 -6.18 5.01 19.69
C ASP A 48 -7.28 4.60 18.71
N PHE A 49 -8.01 5.56 18.17
CA PHE A 49 -8.97 5.38 17.08
C PHE A 49 -8.39 5.67 15.70
N LEU A 50 -7.18 6.23 15.61
CA LEU A 50 -6.51 6.50 14.35
C LEU A 50 -5.80 5.26 13.79
N SER A 51 -5.29 4.40 14.68
CA SER A 51 -4.61 3.14 14.35
C SER A 51 -3.45 3.32 13.34
N ALA A 52 -2.73 4.47 13.42
CA ALA A 52 -1.69 4.86 12.46
C ALA A 52 -2.15 4.66 11.00
N TYR A 53 -3.34 5.18 10.66
CA TYR A 53 -3.98 5.05 9.34
C TYR A 53 -4.19 3.59 8.90
N SER A 54 -4.64 2.73 9.83
CA SER A 54 -4.84 1.29 9.64
C SER A 54 -3.54 0.46 9.55
N ALA A 55 -2.43 0.93 10.13
CA ALA A 55 -1.19 0.15 10.16
C ALA A 55 -1.09 -0.78 11.37
N VAL A 56 -1.78 -0.49 12.48
CA VAL A 56 -1.75 -1.28 13.71
C VAL A 56 -3.06 -2.04 13.96
N ASN A 57 -3.58 -2.71 12.94
CA ASN A 57 -4.82 -3.49 13.03
C ASN A 57 -4.77 -4.54 14.14
N GLN A 58 -3.61 -5.12 14.42
CA GLN A 58 -3.36 -6.11 15.47
C GLN A 58 -3.13 -5.47 16.85
N GLY A 59 -3.20 -4.13 16.92
CA GLY A 59 -2.91 -3.34 18.11
C GLY A 59 -1.42 -3.02 18.27
N HIS A 60 -1.14 -1.98 19.05
CA HIS A 60 0.24 -1.54 19.34
C HIS A 60 1.06 -2.64 20.03
N CYS A 61 2.27 -2.85 19.54
CA CYS A 61 3.26 -3.76 20.12
C CYS A 61 2.71 -5.18 20.38
N HIS A 62 2.04 -5.76 19.36
CA HIS A 62 1.49 -7.12 19.49
C HIS A 62 2.61 -8.11 19.83
N PRO A 63 2.51 -8.89 20.95
CA PRO A 63 3.63 -9.62 21.51
C PRO A 63 4.23 -10.65 20.54
N LYS A 64 3.42 -11.38 19.76
CA LYS A 64 3.92 -12.37 18.80
C LYS A 64 4.70 -11.71 17.65
N ILE A 65 4.28 -10.53 17.20
CA ILE A 65 4.94 -9.81 16.10
C ILE A 65 6.27 -9.24 16.60
N ILE A 66 6.27 -8.61 17.80
CA ILE A 66 7.50 -8.08 18.44
C ILE A 66 8.50 -9.20 18.70
N GLU A 67 8.06 -10.35 19.21
CA GLU A 67 8.93 -11.51 19.46
C GLU A 67 9.58 -12.01 18.16
N ALA A 68 8.78 -12.18 17.09
CA ALA A 68 9.26 -12.62 15.79
C ALA A 68 10.30 -11.65 15.20
N LEU A 69 10.04 -10.33 15.30
CA LEU A 69 10.97 -9.30 14.85
C LEU A 69 12.27 -9.30 15.65
N ASN A 70 12.20 -9.33 16.98
CA ASN A 70 13.38 -9.32 17.86
C ASN A 70 14.28 -10.52 17.63
N ARG A 71 13.70 -11.71 17.46
CA ARG A 71 14.44 -12.92 17.14
C ARG A 71 15.19 -12.76 15.83
N GLN A 72 14.47 -12.35 14.75
CA GLN A 72 15.09 -12.20 13.44
C GLN A 72 16.15 -11.11 13.42
N ALA A 73 15.97 -10.01 14.19
CA ALA A 73 16.93 -8.92 14.28
C ALA A 73 18.29 -9.34 14.86
N SER A 74 18.32 -10.40 15.66
CA SER A 74 19.57 -10.94 16.22
C SER A 74 20.25 -11.98 15.30
N GLU A 75 19.58 -12.44 14.25
CA GLU A 75 20.09 -13.46 13.32
C GLU A 75 20.60 -12.83 12.01
N LEU A 76 19.69 -12.21 11.25
CA LEU A 76 20.00 -11.58 9.96
C LEU A 76 18.97 -10.50 9.63
N THR A 77 19.43 -9.28 9.39
CA THR A 77 18.55 -8.12 9.14
C THR A 77 18.35 -7.81 7.67
N LEU A 78 19.43 -7.85 6.89
CA LEU A 78 19.42 -7.47 5.47
C LEU A 78 20.47 -8.25 4.69
N THR A 79 20.07 -8.71 3.50
CA THR A 79 20.98 -9.17 2.44
C THR A 79 20.66 -8.40 1.16
N SER A 80 21.62 -8.25 0.25
CA SER A 80 21.25 -7.83 -1.10
C SER A 80 20.51 -8.96 -1.82
N ARG A 81 19.76 -8.61 -2.87
CA ARG A 81 19.09 -9.60 -3.74
C ARG A 81 20.07 -10.38 -4.63
N ALA A 82 21.37 -10.15 -4.48
CA ALA A 82 22.41 -11.00 -5.04
C ALA A 82 22.50 -12.37 -4.35
N PHE A 83 21.93 -12.49 -3.15
CA PHE A 83 21.89 -13.73 -2.37
C PHE A 83 20.45 -14.14 -2.05
N TYR A 84 20.23 -15.42 -1.88
CA TYR A 84 19.02 -15.93 -1.24
C TYR A 84 19.14 -15.78 0.28
N ASN A 85 17.98 -15.76 0.95
CA ASN A 85 17.90 -15.87 2.41
C ASN A 85 16.75 -16.83 2.77
N ASP A 86 16.79 -17.36 3.98
CA ASP A 86 15.88 -18.40 4.46
C ASP A 86 14.47 -17.88 4.83
N GLN A 87 14.25 -16.56 4.83
CA GLN A 87 12.97 -15.97 5.21
C GLN A 87 12.09 -15.61 4.01
N LEU A 88 12.70 -15.22 2.89
CA LEU A 88 11.95 -14.73 1.74
C LEU A 88 11.15 -15.84 1.02
N GLY A 89 11.74 -17.02 0.84
CA GLY A 89 11.04 -18.16 0.23
C GLY A 89 9.75 -18.52 0.98
N PRO A 90 9.83 -18.85 2.27
CA PRO A 90 8.64 -19.11 3.09
C PRO A 90 7.63 -17.96 3.13
N TYR A 91 8.10 -16.70 3.15
CA TYR A 91 7.20 -15.54 3.10
C TYR A 91 6.44 -15.47 1.78
N THR A 92 7.14 -15.61 0.66
CA THR A 92 6.50 -15.53 -0.67
C THR A 92 5.51 -16.67 -0.87
N GLU A 93 5.86 -17.90 -0.52
CA GLU A 93 4.97 -19.06 -0.57
C GLU A 93 3.70 -18.83 0.26
N TYR A 94 3.86 -18.47 1.53
CA TYR A 94 2.72 -18.28 2.42
C TYR A 94 1.78 -17.15 1.96
N ILE A 95 2.32 -16.00 1.54
CA ILE A 95 1.52 -14.85 1.12
C ILE A 95 0.78 -15.15 -0.20
N THR A 96 1.43 -15.81 -1.15
CA THR A 96 0.77 -16.20 -2.41
C THR A 96 -0.35 -17.20 -2.17
N ASP A 97 -0.13 -18.22 -1.38
CA ASP A 97 -1.16 -19.22 -1.02
C ASP A 97 -2.33 -18.56 -0.29
N TYR A 98 -2.04 -17.70 0.69
CA TYR A 98 -3.06 -17.07 1.51
C TYR A 98 -3.99 -16.15 0.72
N PHE A 99 -3.47 -15.40 -0.24
CA PHE A 99 -4.25 -14.47 -1.06
C PHE A 99 -4.69 -15.05 -2.41
N GLY A 100 -4.18 -16.22 -2.79
CA GLY A 100 -4.57 -16.93 -4.00
C GLY A 100 -3.98 -16.34 -5.28
N TYR A 101 -2.68 -16.03 -5.28
CA TYR A 101 -1.91 -15.55 -6.44
C TYR A 101 -0.68 -16.42 -6.69
N ASP A 102 -0.12 -16.36 -7.91
CA ASP A 102 1.08 -17.14 -8.25
C ASP A 102 2.35 -16.49 -7.71
N LYS A 103 2.41 -15.16 -7.66
CA LYS A 103 3.63 -14.41 -7.32
C LYS A 103 3.37 -13.21 -6.43
N VAL A 104 4.39 -12.88 -5.63
CA VAL A 104 4.46 -11.65 -4.84
C VAL A 104 5.78 -10.93 -5.08
N LEU A 105 5.69 -9.61 -5.29
CA LEU A 105 6.83 -8.69 -5.34
C LEU A 105 6.86 -7.89 -4.04
N PRO A 106 7.80 -8.18 -3.12
CA PRO A 106 7.91 -7.45 -1.86
C PRO A 106 8.47 -6.03 -2.06
N ALA A 107 7.93 -5.07 -1.32
CA ALA A 107 8.41 -3.69 -1.25
C ALA A 107 8.37 -3.20 0.22
N ASN A 108 8.61 -1.91 0.46
CA ASN A 108 8.69 -1.38 1.81
C ASN A 108 7.47 -0.50 2.16
N SER A 109 7.22 0.54 1.37
CA SER A 109 6.09 1.44 1.58
C SER A 109 4.95 1.13 0.61
N GLY A 110 3.71 1.52 0.98
CA GLY A 110 2.55 1.36 0.09
C GLY A 110 2.74 2.03 -1.26
N VAL A 111 3.38 3.20 -1.30
CA VAL A 111 3.63 3.91 -2.55
C VAL A 111 4.65 3.19 -3.44
N GLU A 112 5.69 2.54 -2.88
CA GLU A 112 6.59 1.69 -3.68
C GLU A 112 5.84 0.53 -4.33
N ALA A 113 4.95 -0.11 -3.58
CA ALA A 113 4.09 -1.16 -4.13
C ALA A 113 3.13 -0.61 -5.20
N GLY A 114 2.55 0.58 -4.99
CA GLY A 114 1.72 1.27 -5.98
C GLY A 114 2.48 1.57 -7.28
N GLU A 115 3.70 2.11 -7.18
CA GLU A 115 4.54 2.35 -8.36
C GLU A 115 4.96 1.05 -9.07
N ALA A 116 5.24 -0.01 -8.31
CA ALA A 116 5.50 -1.32 -8.87
C ALA A 116 4.28 -1.88 -9.63
N ALA A 117 3.07 -1.72 -9.08
CA ALA A 117 1.82 -2.11 -9.72
C ALA A 117 1.58 -1.33 -11.03
N VAL A 118 1.82 -0.01 -11.03
CA VAL A 118 1.75 0.85 -12.23
C VAL A 118 2.76 0.37 -13.29
N LYS A 119 3.99 0.04 -12.91
CA LYS A 119 5.02 -0.48 -13.81
C LYS A 119 4.62 -1.83 -14.41
N LEU A 120 4.15 -2.76 -13.58
CA LEU A 120 3.64 -4.07 -14.01
C LEU A 120 2.50 -3.92 -15.00
N CYS A 121 1.52 -3.09 -14.68
CA CYS A 121 0.38 -2.83 -15.53
C CYS A 121 0.79 -2.27 -16.91
N ARG A 122 1.68 -1.27 -16.93
CA ARG A 122 2.20 -0.71 -18.19
C ARG A 122 2.96 -1.76 -18.99
N ARG A 123 3.82 -2.55 -18.34
CA ARG A 123 4.60 -3.59 -18.99
C ARG A 123 3.70 -4.67 -19.59
N TRP A 124 2.72 -5.15 -18.84
CA TRP A 124 1.71 -6.07 -19.34
C TRP A 124 0.92 -5.46 -20.53
N GLY A 125 0.56 -4.17 -20.44
CA GLY A 125 -0.08 -3.46 -21.54
C GLY A 125 0.71 -3.50 -22.84
N TYR A 126 2.03 -3.38 -22.77
CA TYR A 126 2.91 -3.43 -23.93
C TYR A 126 3.16 -4.86 -24.42
N ASP A 127 3.54 -5.75 -23.51
CA ASP A 127 4.05 -7.08 -23.86
C ASP A 127 2.94 -8.11 -24.12
N VAL A 128 1.76 -7.95 -23.48
CA VAL A 128 0.65 -8.91 -23.54
C VAL A 128 -0.54 -8.34 -24.27
N LYS A 129 -1.03 -7.15 -23.88
CA LYS A 129 -2.19 -6.52 -24.54
C LYS A 129 -1.87 -5.94 -25.91
N GLY A 130 -0.59 -5.62 -26.20
CA GLY A 130 -0.14 -5.08 -27.49
C GLY A 130 -0.37 -3.57 -27.65
N ILE A 131 -0.46 -2.82 -26.57
CA ILE A 131 -0.56 -1.36 -26.62
C ILE A 131 0.74 -0.79 -27.22
N PRO A 132 0.69 0.19 -28.13
CA PRO A 132 1.88 0.80 -28.70
C PRO A 132 2.78 1.43 -27.63
N THR A 133 4.09 1.33 -27.79
CA THR A 133 5.08 1.84 -26.85
C THR A 133 4.78 3.28 -26.41
N ASN A 134 4.87 3.53 -25.10
CA ASN A 134 4.60 4.82 -24.44
C ASN A 134 3.15 5.32 -24.53
N GLN A 135 2.19 4.49 -24.96
CA GLN A 135 0.77 4.87 -25.04
C GLN A 135 -0.11 4.25 -23.96
N ALA A 136 0.43 3.35 -23.12
CA ALA A 136 -0.35 2.72 -22.06
C ALA A 136 -0.89 3.75 -21.07
N LYS A 137 -2.21 3.70 -20.86
CA LYS A 137 -2.94 4.53 -19.90
C LYS A 137 -3.39 3.71 -18.71
N ILE A 138 -3.48 4.37 -17.56
CA ILE A 138 -4.09 3.82 -16.35
C ILE A 138 -5.18 4.77 -15.89
N ILE A 139 -6.36 4.24 -15.65
CA ILE A 139 -7.48 4.98 -15.10
C ILE A 139 -7.37 4.96 -13.59
N PHE A 140 -7.56 6.13 -12.97
CA PHE A 140 -7.71 6.34 -11.54
C PHE A 140 -9.06 6.97 -11.24
N VAL A 141 -9.42 7.05 -9.97
CA VAL A 141 -10.67 7.66 -9.53
C VAL A 141 -10.42 8.98 -8.80
N GLU A 142 -11.40 9.88 -8.81
CA GLU A 142 -11.37 11.07 -7.98
C GLU A 142 -11.25 10.70 -6.50
N GLY A 143 -10.53 11.51 -5.73
CA GLY A 143 -10.29 11.26 -4.31
C GLY A 143 -9.30 10.13 -4.01
N ASN A 144 -8.63 9.55 -5.04
CA ASN A 144 -7.65 8.49 -4.80
C ASN A 144 -6.47 8.96 -3.96
N PHE A 145 -5.95 8.04 -3.15
CA PHE A 145 -4.71 8.26 -2.40
C PHE A 145 -3.89 6.97 -2.34
N TRP A 146 -2.72 6.97 -2.99
CA TRP A 146 -1.78 5.85 -2.94
C TRP A 146 -0.34 6.28 -2.64
N GLY A 147 -0.12 7.54 -2.22
CA GLY A 147 1.17 8.06 -1.78
C GLY A 147 1.43 9.51 -2.14
N ARG A 148 2.68 9.93 -1.93
CA ARG A 148 3.13 11.32 -2.10
C ARG A 148 4.32 11.47 -3.06
N THR A 149 4.69 10.42 -3.82
CA THR A 149 5.70 10.55 -4.88
C THR A 149 5.14 11.31 -6.07
N LEU A 150 6.00 11.78 -6.98
CA LEU A 150 5.56 12.47 -8.20
C LEU A 150 4.62 11.59 -9.03
N ALA A 151 4.85 10.27 -9.08
CA ALA A 151 3.92 9.36 -9.76
C ALA A 151 2.55 9.34 -9.08
N ALA A 152 2.51 9.20 -7.76
CA ALA A 152 1.26 9.14 -7.00
C ALA A 152 0.46 10.44 -7.10
N ILE A 153 1.10 11.60 -6.90
CA ILE A 153 0.40 12.88 -6.98
C ILE A 153 -0.01 13.27 -8.40
N SER A 154 0.54 12.61 -9.42
CA SER A 154 0.10 12.84 -10.81
C SER A 154 -1.34 12.38 -11.06
N SER A 155 -1.85 11.39 -10.31
CA SER A 155 -3.24 10.95 -10.35
C SER A 155 -4.12 11.60 -9.27
N SER A 156 -3.55 12.35 -8.33
CA SER A 156 -4.32 12.95 -7.23
C SER A 156 -5.24 14.07 -7.72
N THR A 157 -6.41 14.17 -7.12
CA THR A 157 -7.33 15.32 -7.29
C THR A 157 -7.27 16.30 -6.12
N ASP A 158 -6.45 16.04 -5.10
CA ASP A 158 -6.21 16.94 -3.98
C ASP A 158 -5.26 18.08 -4.36
N PRO A 159 -5.73 19.35 -4.40
CA PRO A 159 -4.89 20.50 -4.74
C PRO A 159 -3.66 20.64 -3.84
N SER A 160 -3.78 20.30 -2.55
CA SER A 160 -2.67 20.41 -1.59
C SER A 160 -1.50 19.48 -1.92
N SER A 161 -1.77 18.37 -2.59
CA SER A 161 -0.78 17.40 -3.06
C SER A 161 -0.13 17.80 -4.38
N ARG A 162 -0.70 18.75 -5.13
CA ARG A 162 -0.31 19.07 -6.52
C ARG A 162 0.30 20.45 -6.70
N ILE A 163 -0.21 21.46 -5.99
CA ILE A 163 0.23 22.85 -6.20
C ILE A 163 1.74 22.99 -5.93
N GLY A 164 2.47 23.43 -6.94
CA GLY A 164 3.92 23.66 -6.87
C GLY A 164 4.81 22.44 -7.12
N PHE A 165 4.24 21.24 -7.39
CA PHE A 165 5.01 19.99 -7.56
C PHE A 165 5.05 19.45 -9.00
N GLY A 166 4.48 20.16 -9.99
CA GLY A 166 4.59 19.77 -11.40
C GLY A 166 6.03 19.90 -11.96
N PRO A 167 6.34 19.33 -13.16
CA PRO A 167 5.40 18.70 -14.10
C PRO A 167 4.94 17.31 -13.67
N PHE A 168 3.71 16.94 -14.04
CA PHE A 168 3.12 15.66 -13.69
C PHE A 168 3.33 14.60 -14.78
N MET A 169 3.26 13.33 -14.38
CA MET A 169 3.32 12.19 -15.32
C MET A 169 2.09 12.18 -16.23
N THR A 170 2.32 11.75 -17.46
CA THR A 170 1.27 11.52 -18.47
C THR A 170 0.80 10.06 -18.47
N GLY A 171 -0.31 9.79 -19.19
CA GLY A 171 -0.88 8.44 -19.29
C GLY A 171 -1.76 8.06 -18.10
N TYR A 172 -2.23 9.03 -17.32
CA TYR A 172 -3.22 8.87 -16.28
C TYR A 172 -4.52 9.55 -16.69
N GLU A 173 -5.62 8.86 -16.50
CA GLU A 173 -7.00 9.34 -16.71
C GLU A 173 -7.73 9.25 -15.38
N ILE A 174 -8.54 10.24 -15.04
CA ILE A 174 -9.24 10.32 -13.76
C ILE A 174 -10.74 10.37 -14.05
N ILE A 175 -11.49 9.46 -13.43
CA ILE A 175 -12.96 9.39 -13.53
C ILE A 175 -13.59 9.53 -12.15
N PRO A 176 -14.90 9.85 -12.04
CA PRO A 176 -15.59 9.83 -10.76
C PRO A 176 -15.50 8.45 -10.08
N TYR A 177 -15.39 8.44 -8.74
CA TYR A 177 -15.48 7.21 -7.96
C TYR A 177 -16.92 6.71 -7.90
N ASN A 178 -17.12 5.40 -7.84
CA ASN A 178 -18.44 4.76 -7.78
C ASN A 178 -19.33 5.02 -9.01
N ASP A 179 -18.71 5.25 -10.18
CA ASP A 179 -19.41 5.50 -11.46
C ASP A 179 -19.01 4.47 -12.52
N LEU A 180 -19.81 3.40 -12.65
CA LEU A 180 -19.59 2.35 -13.64
C LEU A 180 -19.79 2.84 -15.08
N ALA A 181 -20.64 3.84 -15.31
CA ALA A 181 -20.87 4.38 -16.65
C ALA A 181 -19.65 5.19 -17.12
N ALA A 182 -19.06 6.00 -16.24
CA ALA A 182 -17.81 6.69 -16.53
C ALA A 182 -16.67 5.70 -16.79
N LEU A 183 -16.59 4.62 -16.02
CA LEU A 183 -15.61 3.55 -16.26
C LEU A 183 -15.84 2.88 -17.62
N GLU A 184 -17.08 2.48 -17.95
CA GLU A 184 -17.38 1.85 -19.23
C GLU A 184 -17.01 2.76 -20.43
N GLN A 185 -17.22 4.06 -20.29
CA GLN A 185 -16.83 5.05 -21.30
C GLN A 185 -15.30 5.14 -21.44
N ALA A 186 -14.56 5.27 -20.33
CA ALA A 186 -13.10 5.37 -20.34
C ALA A 186 -12.44 4.09 -20.90
N LEU A 187 -13.03 2.93 -20.66
CA LEU A 187 -12.56 1.64 -21.19
C LEU A 187 -12.74 1.46 -22.72
N GLN A 188 -13.36 2.40 -23.42
CA GLN A 188 -13.42 2.38 -24.89
C GLN A 188 -12.05 2.73 -25.52
N ASP A 189 -11.15 3.37 -24.80
CA ASP A 189 -9.80 3.63 -25.30
C ASP A 189 -8.96 2.33 -25.26
N PRO A 190 -8.51 1.81 -26.42
CA PRO A 190 -7.75 0.57 -26.50
C PRO A 190 -6.38 0.65 -25.79
N ASN A 191 -5.89 1.85 -25.51
CA ASN A 191 -4.62 2.07 -24.83
C ASN A 191 -4.72 2.00 -23.28
N VAL A 192 -5.91 1.80 -22.73
CA VAL A 192 -6.07 1.58 -21.28
C VAL A 192 -5.53 0.19 -20.91
N ALA A 193 -4.50 0.16 -20.07
CA ALA A 193 -3.90 -1.06 -19.57
C ALA A 193 -4.51 -1.50 -18.23
N GLY A 194 -4.88 -0.57 -17.36
CA GLY A 194 -5.42 -0.87 -16.04
C GLY A 194 -6.33 0.20 -15.46
N PHE A 195 -7.11 -0.22 -14.48
CA PHE A 195 -7.93 0.62 -13.62
C PHE A 195 -7.48 0.42 -12.17
N MET A 196 -6.95 1.47 -11.54
CA MET A 196 -6.44 1.42 -10.16
C MET A 196 -7.32 2.24 -9.22
N PHE A 197 -7.75 1.62 -8.14
CA PHE A 197 -8.68 2.22 -7.18
C PHE A 197 -8.52 1.59 -5.79
N GLU A 198 -8.98 2.31 -4.76
CA GLU A 198 -9.17 1.79 -3.41
C GLU A 198 -10.57 1.16 -3.31
N PRO A 199 -10.77 -0.09 -2.83
CA PRO A 199 -12.11 -0.66 -2.66
C PRO A 199 -13.01 0.14 -1.72
N ILE A 200 -12.43 0.80 -0.73
CA ILE A 200 -13.03 1.84 0.11
C ILE A 200 -11.99 2.96 0.19
N GLN A 201 -12.33 4.17 -0.21
CA GLN A 201 -11.40 5.27 -0.12
C GLN A 201 -11.25 5.72 1.34
N GLY A 202 -10.01 5.70 1.85
CA GLY A 202 -9.70 6.08 3.23
C GLY A 202 -9.48 7.58 3.39
N GLU A 203 -8.50 8.13 2.72
CA GLU A 203 -8.08 9.53 2.85
C GLU A 203 -9.13 10.53 2.33
N ALA A 204 -10.00 10.11 1.43
CA ALA A 204 -11.14 10.93 0.95
C ALA A 204 -12.28 11.08 1.97
N GLY A 205 -12.18 10.43 3.16
CA GLY A 205 -13.18 10.52 4.23
C GLY A 205 -14.02 9.26 4.43
N VAL A 206 -13.43 8.10 4.18
CA VAL A 206 -14.08 6.76 4.28
C VAL A 206 -15.28 6.66 3.33
N VAL A 207 -15.00 6.74 2.04
CA VAL A 207 -16.03 6.62 1.01
C VAL A 207 -16.21 5.15 0.64
N VAL A 208 -17.35 4.59 1.03
CA VAL A 208 -17.76 3.22 0.71
C VAL A 208 -18.58 3.25 -0.58
N PRO A 209 -18.24 2.44 -1.60
CA PRO A 209 -19.01 2.42 -2.84
C PRO A 209 -20.36 1.72 -2.64
N ASP A 210 -21.25 1.89 -3.61
CA ASP A 210 -22.54 1.18 -3.64
C ASP A 210 -22.32 -0.33 -3.78
N GLU A 211 -23.29 -1.11 -3.28
CA GLU A 211 -23.29 -2.56 -3.42
C GLU A 211 -23.26 -2.96 -4.89
N GLY A 212 -22.40 -3.90 -5.24
CA GLY A 212 -22.20 -4.37 -6.62
C GLY A 212 -21.23 -3.53 -7.44
N TYR A 213 -20.67 -2.44 -6.91
CA TYR A 213 -19.69 -1.63 -7.63
C TYR A 213 -18.43 -2.43 -7.99
N LEU A 214 -17.84 -3.14 -7.03
CA LEU A 214 -16.61 -3.93 -7.27
C LEU A 214 -16.86 -5.05 -8.29
N THR A 215 -18.02 -5.69 -8.20
CA THR A 215 -18.47 -6.70 -9.17
C THR A 215 -18.62 -6.09 -10.57
N GLY A 216 -19.23 -4.92 -10.68
CA GLY A 216 -19.35 -4.18 -11.95
C GLY A 216 -18.00 -3.79 -12.54
N VAL A 217 -17.08 -3.28 -11.71
CA VAL A 217 -15.69 -2.99 -12.11
C VAL A 217 -15.01 -4.24 -12.66
N ARG A 218 -15.11 -5.38 -11.97
CA ARG A 218 -14.51 -6.64 -12.43
C ARG A 218 -15.05 -7.05 -13.80
N GLN A 219 -16.36 -6.97 -13.99
CA GLN A 219 -17.01 -7.33 -15.25
C GLN A 219 -16.55 -6.43 -16.40
N LEU A 220 -16.52 -5.11 -16.19
CA LEU A 220 -16.11 -4.13 -17.19
C LEU A 220 -14.63 -4.29 -17.56
N CYS A 221 -13.75 -4.44 -16.58
CA CYS A 221 -12.32 -4.65 -16.79
C CYS A 221 -12.07 -5.95 -17.57
N THR A 222 -12.75 -7.05 -17.22
CA THR A 222 -12.64 -8.33 -17.94
C THR A 222 -13.08 -8.20 -19.39
N LYS A 223 -14.24 -7.57 -19.63
CA LYS A 223 -14.79 -7.34 -20.99
C LYS A 223 -13.85 -6.52 -21.88
N ALA A 224 -13.17 -5.52 -21.28
CA ALA A 224 -12.26 -4.61 -21.99
C ALA A 224 -10.83 -5.13 -22.08
N ASN A 225 -10.51 -6.29 -21.51
CA ASN A 225 -9.13 -6.78 -21.34
C ASN A 225 -8.23 -5.72 -20.70
N VAL A 226 -8.64 -5.21 -19.50
CA VAL A 226 -7.96 -4.21 -18.70
C VAL A 226 -7.73 -4.76 -17.32
N LEU A 227 -6.52 -4.55 -16.75
CA LEU A 227 -6.19 -5.06 -15.43
C LEU A 227 -6.93 -4.27 -14.34
N MET A 228 -7.62 -4.99 -13.45
CA MET A 228 -8.20 -4.46 -12.23
C MET A 228 -7.14 -4.44 -11.13
N ILE A 229 -6.77 -3.25 -10.67
CA ILE A 229 -5.73 -3.03 -9.65
C ILE A 229 -6.40 -2.52 -8.37
N ALA A 230 -6.42 -3.33 -7.33
CA ALA A 230 -6.98 -2.94 -6.04
C ALA A 230 -5.87 -2.50 -5.08
N ASP A 231 -5.94 -1.25 -4.64
CA ASP A 231 -5.13 -0.73 -3.54
C ASP A 231 -5.80 -1.06 -2.20
N GLU A 232 -5.38 -2.18 -1.63
CA GLU A 232 -5.82 -2.66 -0.32
C GLU A 232 -4.82 -2.30 0.81
N VAL A 233 -3.97 -1.32 0.59
CA VAL A 233 -2.97 -0.88 1.58
C VAL A 233 -3.63 -0.43 2.87
N GLN A 234 -4.79 0.25 2.80
CA GLN A 234 -5.53 0.68 3.98
C GLN A 234 -6.67 -0.28 4.35
N THR A 235 -7.31 -0.90 3.39
CA THR A 235 -8.53 -1.69 3.58
C THR A 235 -8.26 -3.16 3.83
N GLY A 236 -7.11 -3.67 3.43
CA GLY A 236 -6.73 -5.08 3.58
C GLY A 236 -6.35 -5.48 5.01
N ILE A 237 -5.94 -6.73 5.16
CA ILE A 237 -5.47 -7.32 6.43
C ILE A 237 -6.50 -7.11 7.55
N ALA A 238 -7.71 -7.60 7.30
CA ALA A 238 -8.85 -7.63 8.22
C ALA A 238 -9.39 -6.25 8.68
N ARG A 239 -8.98 -5.13 8.07
CA ARG A 239 -9.48 -3.79 8.47
C ARG A 239 -11.00 -3.68 8.35
N THR A 240 -11.61 -4.31 7.35
CA THR A 240 -13.04 -4.23 7.07
C THR A 240 -13.83 -5.46 7.57
N GLY A 241 -13.19 -6.35 8.35
CA GLY A 241 -13.79 -7.59 8.86
C GLY A 241 -13.70 -8.77 7.90
N LYS A 242 -13.13 -8.58 6.72
CA LYS A 242 -12.73 -9.61 5.76
C LYS A 242 -11.22 -9.55 5.55
N ARG A 243 -10.62 -10.58 4.98
CA ARG A 243 -9.20 -10.62 4.62
C ARG A 243 -8.82 -9.41 3.75
N LEU A 244 -9.63 -9.15 2.72
CA LEU A 244 -9.57 -8.00 1.83
C LEU A 244 -10.95 -7.30 1.77
N ALA A 245 -11.01 -6.01 1.43
CA ALA A 245 -12.28 -5.35 1.17
C ALA A 245 -12.95 -5.90 -0.10
N CYS A 246 -12.18 -6.30 -1.10
CA CYS A 246 -12.69 -6.98 -2.30
C CYS A 246 -13.44 -8.29 -1.97
N ASP A 247 -13.12 -8.96 -0.86
CA ASP A 247 -13.79 -10.20 -0.45
C ASP A 247 -15.27 -9.99 -0.04
N HIS A 248 -15.70 -8.76 0.22
CA HIS A 248 -17.11 -8.47 0.51
C HIS A 248 -18.02 -8.75 -0.69
N GLU A 249 -17.52 -8.55 -1.90
CA GLU A 249 -18.22 -8.86 -3.15
C GLU A 249 -17.65 -10.06 -3.90
N HIS A 250 -16.77 -10.86 -3.26
CA HIS A 250 -16.13 -12.03 -3.86
C HIS A 250 -15.36 -11.72 -5.15
N VAL A 251 -14.74 -10.55 -5.23
CA VAL A 251 -13.96 -10.09 -6.37
C VAL A 251 -12.48 -10.33 -6.15
N LYS A 252 -11.81 -10.97 -7.13
CA LYS A 252 -10.35 -11.08 -7.18
C LYS A 252 -9.82 -10.03 -8.17
N PRO A 253 -9.04 -9.02 -7.73
CA PRO A 253 -8.33 -8.13 -8.65
C PRO A 253 -7.19 -8.85 -9.36
N ASP A 254 -6.76 -8.35 -10.53
CA ASP A 254 -5.62 -8.89 -11.28
C ASP A 254 -4.29 -8.53 -10.60
N ILE A 255 -4.23 -7.33 -10.03
CA ILE A 255 -3.11 -6.88 -9.20
C ILE A 255 -3.65 -6.43 -7.84
N LEU A 256 -3.10 -6.99 -6.79
CA LEU A 256 -3.41 -6.66 -5.40
C LEU A 256 -2.22 -5.93 -4.76
N ILE A 257 -2.48 -4.77 -4.15
CA ILE A 257 -1.47 -4.00 -3.42
C ILE A 257 -1.77 -4.10 -1.92
N LEU A 258 -0.76 -4.50 -1.14
CA LEU A 258 -0.82 -4.62 0.32
C LEU A 258 0.25 -3.75 0.99
N GLY A 259 -0.03 -3.31 2.21
CA GLY A 259 0.92 -2.53 3.01
C GLY A 259 0.41 -2.32 4.44
N LYS A 260 0.81 -1.22 5.07
CA LYS A 260 0.36 -0.81 6.42
C LYS A 260 0.29 -1.98 7.41
N ALA A 261 -0.88 -2.57 7.62
CA ALA A 261 -1.10 -3.65 8.58
C ALA A 261 -0.35 -4.95 8.24
N LEU A 262 0.26 -5.07 7.06
CA LEU A 262 1.03 -6.26 6.66
C LEU A 262 2.21 -6.56 7.58
N SER A 263 2.65 -5.60 8.39
CA SER A 263 3.66 -5.79 9.43
C SER A 263 3.15 -5.61 10.85
N GLY A 264 1.84 -5.38 11.02
CA GLY A 264 1.29 -5.03 12.35
C GLY A 264 1.81 -3.71 12.90
N GLY A 265 2.30 -2.81 12.04
CA GLY A 265 2.83 -1.49 12.40
C GLY A 265 4.22 -1.50 13.05
N VAL A 266 4.96 -2.61 13.00
CA VAL A 266 6.27 -2.72 13.64
C VAL A 266 7.44 -2.47 12.68
N PHE A 267 7.22 -2.65 11.37
CA PHE A 267 8.24 -2.49 10.34
C PHE A 267 7.62 -2.08 9.00
N PRO A 268 8.28 -1.28 8.15
CA PRO A 268 7.77 -0.97 6.83
C PRO A 268 7.74 -2.22 5.94
N VAL A 269 6.55 -2.68 5.56
CA VAL A 269 6.33 -3.83 4.66
C VAL A 269 5.18 -3.53 3.73
N SER A 270 5.39 -3.80 2.45
CA SER A 270 4.34 -3.79 1.44
C SER A 270 4.60 -4.87 0.39
N ALA A 271 3.62 -5.14 -0.44
CA ALA A 271 3.72 -6.16 -1.46
C ALA A 271 2.77 -5.89 -2.62
N VAL A 272 3.15 -6.35 -3.80
CA VAL A 272 2.28 -6.47 -4.97
C VAL A 272 2.12 -7.95 -5.29
N LEU A 273 0.88 -8.41 -5.44
CA LEU A 273 0.57 -9.78 -5.84
C LEU A 273 -0.11 -9.77 -7.21
N ALA A 274 0.27 -10.70 -8.05
CA ALA A 274 -0.36 -10.95 -9.34
C ALA A 274 -0.06 -12.38 -9.81
N ASP A 275 -0.82 -12.86 -10.76
CA ASP A 275 -0.57 -14.17 -11.38
C ASP A 275 0.61 -14.08 -12.38
N ASP A 276 1.14 -15.23 -12.79
CA ASP A 276 2.36 -15.36 -13.60
C ASP A 276 2.34 -14.52 -14.88
N GLU A 277 1.22 -14.48 -15.59
CA GLU A 277 1.06 -13.73 -16.84
C GLU A 277 1.37 -12.23 -16.68
N ILE A 278 1.08 -11.67 -15.52
CA ILE A 278 1.33 -10.27 -15.21
C ILE A 278 2.72 -10.11 -14.57
N MET A 279 2.98 -10.85 -13.49
CA MET A 279 4.19 -10.65 -12.69
C MET A 279 5.46 -10.92 -13.48
N LEU A 280 5.47 -11.94 -14.34
CA LEU A 280 6.66 -12.34 -15.10
C LEU A 280 6.92 -11.49 -16.35
N THR A 281 6.17 -10.42 -16.58
CA THR A 281 6.49 -9.41 -17.59
C THR A 281 7.72 -8.60 -17.20
N ILE A 282 7.96 -8.34 -15.92
CA ILE A 282 9.19 -7.72 -15.43
C ILE A 282 10.30 -8.77 -15.37
N LYS A 283 11.41 -8.49 -16.06
CA LYS A 283 12.56 -9.39 -16.15
C LYS A 283 13.65 -9.05 -15.11
N PRO A 284 14.58 -9.98 -14.82
CA PRO A 284 15.70 -9.70 -13.93
C PRO A 284 16.46 -8.43 -14.32
N GLY A 285 16.68 -7.54 -13.34
CA GLY A 285 17.38 -6.26 -13.52
C GLY A 285 16.48 -5.07 -13.88
N GLU A 286 15.21 -5.26 -14.23
CA GLU A 286 14.29 -4.18 -14.62
C GLU A 286 13.58 -3.52 -13.44
N HIS A 287 13.54 -4.17 -12.29
CA HIS A 287 12.98 -3.64 -11.05
C HIS A 287 13.75 -4.19 -9.85
N GLY A 288 13.86 -3.39 -8.79
CA GLY A 288 14.56 -3.81 -7.59
C GLY A 288 14.35 -2.87 -6.41
N SER A 289 14.70 -3.36 -5.23
CA SER A 289 14.69 -2.61 -3.98
C SER A 289 15.81 -3.14 -3.08
N THR A 290 16.51 -2.24 -2.38
CA THR A 290 17.52 -2.64 -1.39
C THR A 290 16.89 -3.38 -0.21
N PHE A 291 15.75 -2.89 0.28
CA PHE A 291 15.10 -3.43 1.48
C PHE A 291 13.88 -4.31 1.19
N GLY A 292 13.32 -4.29 -0.01
CA GLY A 292 12.16 -5.13 -0.36
C GLY A 292 12.48 -6.61 -0.20
N GLY A 293 11.70 -7.32 0.65
CA GLY A 293 11.89 -8.73 0.95
C GLY A 293 13.08 -9.04 1.88
N ASN A 294 13.50 -8.05 2.70
CA ASN A 294 14.51 -8.30 3.73
C ASN A 294 13.97 -9.27 4.82
N PRO A 295 14.86 -10.00 5.52
CA PRO A 295 14.45 -10.99 6.51
C PRO A 295 13.54 -10.47 7.62
N LEU A 296 13.77 -9.23 8.09
CA LEU A 296 12.93 -8.63 9.13
C LEU A 296 11.51 -8.39 8.63
N ALA A 297 11.37 -7.83 7.43
CA ALA A 297 10.09 -7.57 6.78
C ALA A 297 9.31 -8.88 6.54
N CYS A 298 9.99 -9.90 6.02
CA CYS A 298 9.41 -11.22 5.78
C CYS A 298 8.91 -11.85 7.10
N ARG A 299 9.71 -11.79 8.14
CA ARG A 299 9.37 -12.38 9.44
C ARG A 299 8.23 -11.64 10.13
N ALA A 300 8.19 -10.30 10.03
CA ALA A 300 7.09 -9.49 10.54
C ALA A 300 5.79 -9.82 9.78
N GLY A 301 5.83 -9.89 8.45
CA GLY A 301 4.68 -10.23 7.61
C GLY A 301 4.11 -11.61 7.92
N LEU A 302 4.97 -12.63 8.02
CA LEU A 302 4.56 -13.99 8.42
C LEU A 302 3.92 -14.06 9.82
N ALA A 303 4.29 -13.18 10.73
CA ALA A 303 3.70 -13.15 12.07
C ALA A 303 2.34 -12.44 12.13
N VAL A 304 1.97 -11.72 11.08
CA VAL A 304 0.72 -10.95 10.97
C VAL A 304 -0.39 -11.75 10.31
N VAL A 305 -0.07 -12.41 9.22
CA VAL A 305 -1.01 -13.16 8.37
C VAL A 305 -1.10 -14.61 8.81
#